data_e595c563c1d60af3367a897bd97bfca0
#
_entry.id   e595c563c1d60af3367a897bd97bfca0
#
_cell.length_a   1.000
_cell.length_b   1.000
_cell.length_c   1.000
_cell.angle_alpha   90.00
_cell.angle_beta   90.00
_cell.angle_gamma   90.00
#
_symmetry.space_group_name_H-M   'P 1'
#
loop_
_entity.id
_entity.type
_entity.pdbx_description
1 polymer ?
#
loop_
_entity_poly.entity_id
_entity_poly.type
_entity_poly.pdbx_seq_one_letter_code
_entity_poly.pdbx_strand_id
1 'polypeptide(L)'
;MSAPAPSRTYLEDVEVGYETLTPAMTVTEAHAEIYRGLTRELADDPRTAPVLLPLCLAIGLGWRVPEPPLVVLAFMGLEWQVVRDVRVGDTISSRARVVAKRAMREGGVVVEEREILDQHGEVVQHGKFTFLVAKRPKEAAA
;
A
#
# COMPACT_ATOMS: atom_id res chain seq x y z
N MET A 1 -21.13 -25.76 7.51
CA MET A 1 -20.04 -24.90 7.99
C MET A 1 -19.25 -24.41 6.80
N SER A 2 -19.12 -23.12 6.64
CA SER A 2 -18.24 -22.59 5.60
C SER A 2 -16.78 -22.75 6.06
N ALA A 3 -15.86 -23.06 5.11
CA ALA A 3 -14.45 -23.08 5.42
C ALA A 3 -14.01 -21.72 5.97
N PRO A 4 -13.07 -21.69 6.92
CA PRO A 4 -12.53 -20.43 7.40
C PRO A 4 -11.91 -19.66 6.22
N ALA A 5 -12.10 -18.34 6.21
CA ALA A 5 -11.49 -17.49 5.20
C ALA A 5 -9.96 -17.72 5.18
N PRO A 6 -9.32 -17.70 4.01
CA PRO A 6 -7.88 -17.87 3.94
C PRO A 6 -7.18 -16.78 4.74
N SER A 7 -6.18 -17.15 5.53
CA SER A 7 -5.43 -16.22 6.38
C SER A 7 -4.35 -15.46 5.63
N ARG A 8 -4.05 -15.84 4.39
CA ARG A 8 -2.99 -15.28 3.54
C ARG A 8 -3.38 -15.34 2.08
N THR A 9 -2.82 -14.44 1.28
CA THR A 9 -3.01 -14.41 -0.18
C THR A 9 -1.71 -14.83 -0.87
N TYR A 10 -1.77 -15.93 -1.60
CA TYR A 10 -0.67 -16.43 -2.40
C TYR A 10 -0.80 -15.98 -3.85
N LEU A 11 0.23 -16.23 -4.65
CA LEU A 11 0.25 -15.82 -6.05
C LEU A 11 -0.98 -16.32 -6.83
N GLU A 12 -1.41 -17.55 -6.57
CA GLU A 12 -2.56 -18.18 -7.24
C GLU A 12 -3.88 -17.46 -6.95
N ASP A 13 -3.96 -16.79 -5.78
CA ASP A 13 -5.16 -16.07 -5.34
C ASP A 13 -5.24 -14.64 -5.88
N VAL A 14 -4.14 -14.14 -6.46
CA VAL A 14 -4.07 -12.77 -6.97
C VAL A 14 -4.79 -12.67 -8.31
N GLU A 15 -5.71 -11.74 -8.42
CA GLU A 15 -6.44 -11.47 -9.65
C GLU A 15 -6.07 -10.12 -10.24
N VAL A 16 -5.67 -10.11 -11.51
CA VAL A 16 -5.41 -8.86 -12.25
C VAL A 16 -6.71 -8.07 -12.39
N GLY A 17 -6.67 -6.80 -12.06
CA GLY A 17 -7.82 -5.91 -12.05
C GLY A 17 -8.51 -5.78 -10.69
N TYR A 18 -8.18 -6.62 -9.71
CA TYR A 18 -8.77 -6.53 -8.38
C TYR A 18 -8.34 -5.23 -7.69
N GLU A 19 -9.32 -4.52 -7.14
CA GLU A 19 -9.10 -3.27 -6.42
C GLU A 19 -9.31 -3.45 -4.92
N THR A 20 -8.46 -2.79 -4.13
CA THR A 20 -8.57 -2.71 -2.67
C THR A 20 -8.61 -1.25 -2.27
N LEU A 21 -9.55 -0.89 -1.40
CA LEU A 21 -9.65 0.45 -0.83
C LEU A 21 -9.39 0.37 0.67
N THR A 22 -8.50 1.21 1.17
CA THR A 22 -8.19 1.29 2.59
C THR A 22 -9.21 2.15 3.34
N PRO A 23 -9.29 2.00 4.68
CA PRO A 23 -9.88 3.04 5.52
C PRO A 23 -9.18 4.38 5.34
N ALA A 24 -9.84 5.45 5.73
CA ALA A 24 -9.27 6.79 5.70
C ALA A 24 -8.56 7.13 7.02
N MET A 25 -7.60 8.05 6.95
CA MET A 25 -6.87 8.58 8.09
C MET A 25 -6.63 10.08 7.90
N THR A 26 -6.88 10.87 8.92
CA THR A 26 -6.51 12.28 8.91
C THR A 26 -5.02 12.41 9.22
N VAL A 27 -4.31 13.14 8.37
CA VAL A 27 -2.90 13.48 8.58
C VAL A 27 -2.84 14.57 9.64
N THR A 28 -2.30 14.24 10.80
CA THR A 28 -2.23 15.15 11.94
C THR A 28 -0.87 15.82 12.07
N GLU A 29 -0.83 16.89 12.85
CA GLU A 29 0.42 17.54 13.23
C GLU A 29 1.37 16.56 13.94
N ALA A 30 0.83 15.69 14.79
CA ALA A 30 1.61 14.65 15.47
C ALA A 30 2.30 13.68 14.50
N HIS A 31 1.62 13.29 13.44
CA HIS A 31 2.24 12.45 12.39
C HIS A 31 3.44 13.15 11.74
N ALA A 32 3.27 14.42 11.38
CA ALA A 32 4.34 15.20 10.76
C ALA A 32 5.53 15.40 11.71
N GLU A 33 5.26 15.67 12.99
CA GLU A 33 6.29 15.85 14.01
C GLU A 33 7.11 14.57 14.24
N ILE A 34 6.44 13.42 14.33
CA ILE A 34 7.12 12.12 14.48
C ILE A 34 8.00 11.84 13.26
N TYR A 35 7.48 12.05 12.06
CA TYR A 35 8.24 11.85 10.83
C TYR A 35 9.50 12.73 10.79
N ARG A 36 9.35 14.02 11.07
CA ARG A 36 10.48 14.95 11.11
C ARG A 36 11.47 14.65 12.24
N GLY A 37 10.98 14.15 13.36
CA GLY A 37 11.82 13.68 14.45
C GLY A 37 12.73 12.51 14.04
N LEU A 38 12.23 11.63 13.17
CA LEU A 38 12.98 10.48 12.65
C LEU A 38 13.95 10.87 11.54
N THR A 39 13.51 11.71 10.59
CA THR A 39 14.27 12.04 9.38
C THR A 39 15.13 13.29 9.52
N ARG A 40 14.81 14.16 10.46
CA ARG A 40 15.36 15.52 10.64
C ARG A 40 15.13 16.42 9.42
N GLU A 41 14.14 16.08 8.61
CA GLU A 41 13.73 16.89 7.47
C GLU A 41 13.19 18.26 7.96
N LEU A 42 13.71 19.34 7.35
CA LEU A 42 13.28 20.68 7.68
C LEU A 42 11.95 20.98 6.99
N ALA A 43 11.11 21.75 7.66
CA ALA A 43 9.84 22.22 7.12
C ALA A 43 9.92 23.68 6.73
N ASP A 44 9.68 23.98 5.45
CA ASP A 44 9.48 25.36 5.00
C ASP A 44 8.11 25.87 5.47
N ASP A 45 7.09 25.03 5.41
CA ASP A 45 5.75 25.27 5.94
C ASP A 45 5.33 24.11 6.83
N PRO A 46 5.18 24.31 8.15
CA PRO A 46 4.79 23.23 9.06
C PRO A 46 3.37 22.70 8.83
N ARG A 47 2.55 23.38 8.04
CA ARG A 47 1.20 22.93 7.67
C ARG A 47 1.21 21.97 6.50
N THR A 48 2.29 21.91 5.75
CA THR A 48 2.47 20.94 4.68
C THR A 48 3.10 19.67 5.25
N ALA A 49 2.47 18.54 5.01
CA ALA A 49 3.01 17.25 5.42
C ALA A 49 4.31 16.97 4.67
N PRO A 50 5.30 16.31 5.31
CA PRO A 50 6.48 15.82 4.59
C PRO A 50 6.07 15.00 3.38
N VAL A 51 6.78 15.14 2.26
CA VAL A 51 6.37 14.63 0.95
C VAL A 51 6.05 13.14 0.94
N LEU A 52 6.85 12.33 1.63
CA LEU A 52 6.66 10.87 1.64
C LEU A 52 5.87 10.36 2.86
N LEU A 53 5.46 11.23 3.76
CA LEU A 53 4.64 10.81 4.89
C LEU A 53 3.30 10.20 4.45
N PRO A 54 2.56 10.78 3.49
CA PRO A 54 1.32 10.16 3.01
C PRO A 54 1.53 8.74 2.50
N LEU A 55 2.62 8.48 1.80
CA LEU A 55 2.97 7.14 1.34
C LEU A 55 3.19 6.17 2.51
N CYS A 56 3.93 6.59 3.52
CA CYS A 56 4.17 5.77 4.71
C CYS A 56 2.86 5.43 5.43
N LEU A 57 1.97 6.41 5.59
CA LEU A 57 0.66 6.20 6.21
C LEU A 57 -0.23 5.28 5.36
N ALA A 58 -0.22 5.45 4.04
CA ALA A 58 -0.98 4.61 3.12
C ALA A 58 -0.53 3.14 3.16
N ILE A 59 0.77 2.89 3.28
CA ILE A 59 1.30 1.53 3.48
C ILE A 59 0.73 0.94 4.77
N GLY A 60 0.71 1.70 5.85
CA GLY A 60 0.12 1.27 7.12
C GLY A 60 -1.38 1.00 7.01
N LEU A 61 -2.11 1.82 6.29
CA LEU A 61 -3.55 1.62 6.05
C LEU A 61 -3.83 0.34 5.27
N GLY A 62 -2.92 -0.08 4.40
CA GLY A 62 -3.02 -1.32 3.65
C GLY A 62 -3.10 -2.57 4.53
N TRP A 63 -2.62 -2.51 5.76
CA TRP A 63 -2.75 -3.60 6.72
C TRP A 63 -4.12 -3.65 7.41
N ARG A 64 -4.97 -2.66 7.19
CA ARG A 64 -6.29 -2.54 7.81
C ARG A 64 -7.45 -2.88 6.87
N VAL A 65 -7.14 -3.41 5.69
CA VAL A 65 -8.14 -3.91 4.76
C VAL A 65 -8.61 -5.30 5.18
N PRO A 66 -9.85 -5.70 4.82
CA PRO A 66 -10.36 -7.02 5.19
C PRO A 66 -9.71 -8.16 4.41
N GLU A 67 -9.12 -7.88 3.25
CA GLU A 67 -8.47 -8.88 2.42
C GLU A 67 -7.25 -9.48 3.14
N PRO A 68 -7.05 -10.80 3.05
CA PRO A 68 -5.85 -11.43 3.61
C PRO A 68 -4.58 -10.87 2.98
N PRO A 69 -3.54 -10.58 3.78
CA PRO A 69 -2.31 -9.99 3.25
C PRO A 69 -1.57 -10.93 2.30
N LEU A 70 -0.94 -10.35 1.29
CA LEU A 70 -0.03 -11.06 0.40
C LEU A 70 1.13 -11.69 1.17
N VAL A 71 1.52 -12.89 0.76
CA VAL A 71 2.76 -13.50 1.23
C VAL A 71 3.92 -12.96 0.40
N VAL A 72 4.44 -11.83 0.82
CA VAL A 72 5.53 -11.13 0.11
C VAL A 72 6.86 -11.75 0.49
N LEU A 73 7.58 -12.27 -0.51
CA LEU A 73 8.94 -12.77 -0.35
C LEU A 73 9.97 -11.64 -0.46
N ALA A 74 9.70 -10.67 -1.30
CA ALA A 74 10.55 -9.50 -1.47
C ALA A 74 9.75 -8.30 -1.99
N PHE A 75 10.06 -7.13 -1.48
CA PHE A 75 9.66 -5.86 -2.08
C PHE A 75 10.69 -5.50 -3.13
N MET A 76 10.30 -5.53 -4.42
CA MET A 76 11.23 -5.43 -5.53
C MET A 76 11.45 -4.01 -6.02
N GLY A 77 10.46 -3.15 -5.88
CA GLY A 77 10.61 -1.79 -6.37
C GLY A 77 9.38 -0.92 -6.16
N LEU A 78 9.62 0.35 -6.31
CA LEU A 78 8.64 1.41 -6.15
C LEU A 78 8.89 2.49 -7.19
N GLU A 79 7.86 2.84 -7.94
CA GLU A 79 7.79 4.06 -8.73
C GLU A 79 6.76 4.97 -8.09
N TRP A 80 7.10 6.23 -7.87
CA TRP A 80 6.20 7.13 -7.14
C TRP A 80 6.21 8.53 -7.72
N GLN A 81 5.02 9.12 -7.85
CA GLN A 81 4.83 10.47 -8.34
C GLN A 81 3.97 11.27 -7.38
N VAL A 82 4.36 12.50 -7.14
CA VAL A 82 3.66 13.46 -6.30
C VAL A 82 2.91 14.42 -7.20
N VAL A 83 1.59 14.46 -7.07
CA VAL A 83 0.73 15.34 -7.86
C VAL A 83 0.60 16.70 -7.19
N ARG A 84 0.37 16.70 -5.88
CA ARG A 84 0.27 17.92 -5.06
C ARG A 84 0.59 17.65 -3.61
N ASP A 85 0.83 18.72 -2.86
CA ASP A 85 1.09 18.65 -1.44
C ASP A 85 -0.14 18.15 -0.67
N VAL A 86 0.12 17.35 0.36
CA VAL A 86 -0.86 16.98 1.38
C VAL A 86 -0.64 17.90 2.57
N ARG A 87 -1.71 18.51 3.06
CA ARG A 87 -1.64 19.40 4.21
C ARG A 87 -2.04 18.69 5.48
N VAL A 88 -1.46 19.11 6.59
CA VAL A 88 -1.93 18.69 7.91
C VAL A 88 -3.41 19.06 8.04
N GLY A 89 -4.22 18.08 8.41
CA GLY A 89 -5.68 18.19 8.43
C GLY A 89 -6.39 17.52 7.25
N ASP A 90 -5.68 17.23 6.17
CA ASP A 90 -6.24 16.44 5.08
C ASP A 90 -6.49 15.00 5.55
N THR A 91 -7.52 14.38 5.02
CA THR A 91 -7.86 12.99 5.28
C THR A 91 -7.57 12.16 4.03
N ILE A 92 -6.72 11.16 4.17
CA ILE A 92 -6.25 10.35 3.06
C ILE A 92 -6.73 8.92 3.17
N SER A 93 -6.91 8.30 2.03
CA SER A 93 -7.11 6.86 1.86
C SER A 93 -6.27 6.37 0.68
N SER A 94 -6.14 5.07 0.51
CA SER A 94 -5.38 4.50 -0.59
C SER A 94 -6.21 3.50 -1.36
N ARG A 95 -6.09 3.53 -2.68
CA ARG A 95 -6.66 2.54 -3.58
C ARG A 95 -5.51 1.80 -4.27
N ALA A 96 -5.54 0.48 -4.23
CA ALA A 96 -4.59 -0.38 -4.92
C ALA A 96 -5.31 -1.22 -5.95
N ARG A 97 -4.71 -1.38 -7.13
CA ARG A 97 -5.22 -2.26 -8.18
C ARG A 97 -4.11 -3.11 -8.73
N VAL A 98 -4.33 -4.42 -8.80
CA VAL A 98 -3.39 -5.34 -9.42
C VAL A 98 -3.43 -5.12 -10.93
N VAL A 99 -2.28 -4.78 -11.52
CA VAL A 99 -2.18 -4.50 -12.97
C VAL A 99 -1.38 -5.54 -13.72
N ALA A 100 -0.55 -6.31 -13.04
CA ALA A 100 0.22 -7.37 -13.67
C ALA A 100 0.52 -8.49 -12.68
N LYS A 101 0.60 -9.71 -13.21
CA LYS A 101 0.94 -10.91 -12.47
C LYS A 101 1.73 -11.83 -13.39
N ARG A 102 2.90 -12.25 -12.97
CA ARG A 102 3.73 -13.18 -13.74
C ARG A 102 4.32 -14.25 -12.85
N ALA A 103 3.94 -15.50 -13.10
CA ALA A 103 4.51 -16.62 -12.37
C ALA A 103 5.98 -16.83 -12.74
N MET A 104 6.78 -17.16 -11.75
CA MET A 104 8.18 -17.53 -11.88
C MET A 104 8.40 -18.89 -11.24
N ARG A 105 9.63 -19.38 -11.28
CA ARG A 105 9.95 -20.67 -10.67
C ARG A 105 9.65 -20.67 -9.16
N GLU A 106 10.07 -19.61 -8.48
CA GLU A 106 9.97 -19.44 -7.03
C GLU A 106 9.08 -18.27 -6.66
N GLY A 107 7.78 -18.44 -6.83
CA GLY A 107 6.82 -17.37 -6.61
C GLY A 107 6.40 -16.70 -7.89
N GLY A 108 6.11 -15.41 -7.83
CA GLY A 108 5.75 -14.62 -8.99
C GLY A 108 5.77 -13.13 -8.72
N VAL A 109 5.92 -12.37 -9.77
CA VAL A 109 5.91 -10.91 -9.70
C VAL A 109 4.47 -10.42 -9.76
N VAL A 110 4.11 -9.57 -8.81
CA VAL A 110 2.83 -8.86 -8.77
C VAL A 110 3.10 -7.37 -8.79
N VAL A 111 2.46 -6.66 -9.69
CA VAL A 111 2.54 -5.20 -9.79
C VAL A 111 1.18 -4.61 -9.42
N GLU A 112 1.20 -3.69 -8.46
CA GLU A 112 0.03 -2.93 -8.07
C GLU A 112 0.21 -1.46 -8.41
N GLU A 113 -0.77 -0.87 -9.07
CA GLU A 113 -0.93 0.58 -9.11
C GLU A 113 -1.56 1.03 -7.80
N ARG A 114 -0.98 2.07 -7.19
CA ARG A 114 -1.54 2.66 -5.98
C ARG A 114 -1.75 4.14 -6.16
N GLU A 115 -2.86 4.61 -5.58
CA GLU A 115 -3.21 6.01 -5.54
C GLU A 115 -3.51 6.40 -4.09
N ILE A 116 -3.04 7.57 -3.69
CA ILE A 116 -3.46 8.19 -2.44
C ILE A 116 -4.48 9.26 -2.79
N LEU A 117 -5.65 9.15 -2.17
CA LEU A 117 -6.80 10.03 -2.37
C LEU A 117 -6.97 10.93 -1.16
N ASP A 118 -7.36 12.18 -1.39
CA ASP A 118 -7.74 13.09 -0.30
C ASP A 118 -9.23 12.92 0.09
N GLN A 119 -9.72 13.79 0.96
CA GLN A 119 -11.11 13.78 1.41
C GLN A 119 -12.13 14.08 0.31
N HIS A 120 -11.69 14.62 -0.82
CA HIS A 120 -12.52 14.91 -1.99
C HIS A 120 -12.47 13.79 -3.04
N GLY A 121 -11.72 12.73 -2.78
CA GLY A 121 -11.51 11.64 -3.74
C GLY A 121 -10.52 11.98 -4.85
N GLU A 122 -9.77 13.08 -4.72
CA GLU A 122 -8.76 13.46 -5.70
C GLU A 122 -7.42 12.80 -5.42
N VAL A 123 -6.74 12.39 -6.48
CA VAL A 123 -5.41 11.75 -6.38
C VAL A 123 -4.37 12.81 -6.01
N VAL A 124 -3.67 12.60 -4.92
CA VAL A 124 -2.58 13.47 -4.47
C VAL A 124 -1.20 12.89 -4.73
N GLN A 125 -1.07 11.57 -4.69
CA GLN A 125 0.15 10.83 -5.04
C GLN A 125 -0.26 9.50 -5.70
N HIS A 126 0.58 8.96 -6.56
CA HIS A 126 0.34 7.66 -7.17
C HIS A 126 1.62 7.01 -7.66
N GLY A 127 1.54 5.73 -7.93
CA GLY A 127 2.66 4.99 -8.50
C GLY A 127 2.42 3.51 -8.58
N LYS A 128 3.50 2.74 -8.64
CA LYS A 128 3.47 1.28 -8.76
C LYS A 128 4.36 0.64 -7.72
N PHE A 129 3.85 -0.42 -7.11
CA PHE A 129 4.60 -1.30 -6.23
C PHE A 129 4.82 -2.63 -6.93
N THR A 130 6.03 -3.13 -6.87
CA THR A 130 6.39 -4.44 -7.42
C THR A 130 6.82 -5.37 -6.30
N PHE A 131 6.14 -6.51 -6.19
CA PHE A 131 6.39 -7.52 -5.16
C PHE A 131 6.75 -8.85 -5.79
N LEU A 132 7.61 -9.61 -5.11
CA LEU A 132 7.72 -11.04 -5.31
C LEU A 132 6.81 -11.74 -4.29
N VAL A 133 5.82 -12.47 -4.78
CA VAL A 133 4.79 -13.12 -3.95
C VAL A 133 4.96 -14.63 -4.00
N ALA A 134 4.81 -15.28 -2.84
CA ALA A 134 4.97 -16.72 -2.73
C ALA A 134 3.85 -17.48 -3.44
N LYS A 135 4.19 -18.60 -4.03
CA LYS A 135 3.22 -19.61 -4.44
C LYS A 135 2.69 -20.35 -3.22
N ARG A 136 1.47 -20.85 -3.33
CA ARG A 136 0.87 -21.68 -2.29
C ARG A 136 1.76 -22.90 -2.05
N PRO A 137 2.09 -23.22 -0.78
CA PRO A 137 2.84 -24.45 -0.50
C PRO A 137 2.09 -25.67 -1.01
N LYS A 138 2.83 -26.62 -1.57
CA LYS A 138 2.25 -27.92 -1.91
C LYS A 138 1.85 -28.61 -0.61
N GLU A 139 0.63 -29.17 -0.58
CA GLU A 139 0.25 -30.00 0.55
C GLU A 139 1.25 -31.17 0.67
N ALA A 140 1.72 -31.41 1.90
CA ALA A 140 2.53 -32.58 2.15
C ALA A 140 1.69 -33.82 1.82
N ALA A 141 2.22 -34.71 0.97
CA ALA A 141 1.58 -35.98 0.71
C ALA A 141 1.43 -36.76 2.04
N ALA A 142 0.19 -37.07 2.37
CA ALA A 142 -0.09 -37.85 3.57
C ALA A 142 0.44 -39.31 3.41
#